data_dddc79488874f16262693499e6adc1a6
#
_entry.id   dddc79488874f16262693499e6adc1a6
#
_cell.length_a   1.000
_cell.length_b   1.000
_cell.length_c   1.000
_cell.angle_alpha   90.00
_cell.angle_beta   90.00
_cell.angle_gamma   90.00
#
_symmetry.space_group_name_H-M   'P 1'
#
loop_
_entity.id
_entity.type
_entity.pdbx_description
1 polymer ?
#
loop_
_entity_poly.entity_id
_entity_poly.type
_entity_poly.pdbx_seq_one_letter_code
_entity_poly.pdbx_strand_id
1 'polypeptide(L)'
;MTYRTKSYIFLLAKLKLIYAIHSISQIEDNKILSNDTEQTLAALRKCGILPIENIRDFVTKSSKKSFKINIADHFQFLFEKDGDFPKNDELKFLHVVRFLKTLIESFNSDVHHYFIIDGLDEILTSREIQYKSIAALINQAKELNIYFRSVNVNCKIIILCRTDIFERLPHPNKNKIRQDSSYKFEWFDESDVDYKNSNLIKIAQLRCNLVYPDIDLFKTFFPERFEGQVIYAALLNYTRHTPRDFMQLLKNLQKYTSRDIINAAEINKGLKSYSIDYFLPEIKDELVGYLDTEKVDSFFHVLSSMRKREFSIKDFIRQVETIFQTDIFNSESIFKVLFDCSAIGHVMGESNLKYFKYRNPNLTFIPQQKIILHKGLWKALTL
;
A
#
# COMPACT_ATOMS: atom_id res chain seq x y z
N MET A 1 16.05 15.59 11.35
CA MET A 1 15.50 15.74 9.99
C MET A 1 15.78 17.15 9.54
N THR A 2 16.63 17.34 8.58
CA THR A 2 17.02 18.67 8.15
C THR A 2 15.82 19.39 7.53
N TYR A 3 15.66 20.66 7.82
CA TYR A 3 14.67 21.60 7.25
C TYR A 3 14.56 21.44 5.70
N ARG A 4 15.64 21.00 5.07
CA ARG A 4 15.80 20.74 3.63
C ARG A 4 14.85 19.67 3.07
N THR A 5 14.69 18.52 3.74
CA THR A 5 13.86 17.41 3.23
C THR A 5 12.37 17.76 3.26
N LYS A 6 11.93 18.48 4.31
CA LYS A 6 10.54 18.96 4.44
C LYS A 6 10.17 19.90 3.30
N SER A 7 11.06 20.81 2.94
CA SER A 7 10.82 21.82 1.90
C SER A 7 10.67 21.22 0.50
N TYR A 8 11.41 20.13 0.17
CA TYR A 8 11.30 19.49 -1.16
C TYR A 8 10.00 18.75 -1.38
N ILE A 9 9.56 18.00 -0.38
CA ILE A 9 8.30 17.25 -0.46
C ILE A 9 7.12 18.22 -0.56
N PHE A 10 7.21 19.36 0.13
CA PHE A 10 6.23 20.43 0.08
C PHE A 10 6.16 21.08 -1.32
N LEU A 11 7.31 21.33 -1.94
CA LEU A 11 7.36 21.86 -3.31
C LEU A 11 6.74 20.88 -4.30
N LEU A 12 7.07 19.58 -4.20
CA LEU A 12 6.53 18.54 -5.07
C LEU A 12 5.00 18.50 -5.04
N ALA A 13 4.41 18.48 -3.86
CA ALA A 13 2.95 18.45 -3.72
C ALA A 13 2.29 19.68 -4.38
N LYS A 14 2.87 20.87 -4.18
CA LYS A 14 2.37 22.10 -4.79
C LYS A 14 2.53 22.11 -6.31
N LEU A 15 3.67 21.67 -6.83
CA LEU A 15 3.92 21.62 -8.28
C LEU A 15 2.99 20.65 -8.98
N LYS A 16 2.75 19.47 -8.41
CA LYS A 16 1.78 18.53 -8.97
C LYS A 16 0.37 19.07 -8.93
N LEU A 17 0.00 19.76 -7.85
CA LEU A 17 -1.30 20.43 -7.76
C LEU A 17 -1.49 21.46 -8.87
N ILE A 18 -0.53 22.37 -9.06
CA ILE A 18 -0.59 23.40 -10.11
C ILE A 18 -0.67 22.76 -11.50
N TYR A 19 0.10 21.68 -11.75
CA TYR A 19 0.05 20.96 -13.02
C TYR A 19 -1.30 20.27 -13.26
N ALA A 20 -1.87 19.63 -12.26
CA ALA A 20 -3.20 19.02 -12.39
C ALA A 20 -4.28 20.07 -12.66
N ILE A 21 -4.23 21.21 -11.96
CA ILE A 21 -5.12 22.34 -12.18
C ILE A 21 -4.99 22.85 -13.63
N HIS A 22 -3.77 23.02 -14.12
CA HIS A 22 -3.54 23.44 -15.50
C HIS A 22 -4.05 22.40 -16.51
N SER A 23 -3.82 21.12 -16.27
CA SER A 23 -4.32 20.04 -17.15
C SER A 23 -5.85 20.03 -17.23
N ILE A 24 -6.53 20.25 -16.09
CA ILE A 24 -7.99 20.32 -16.03
C ILE A 24 -8.51 21.58 -16.74
N SER A 25 -7.86 22.72 -16.54
CA SER A 25 -8.26 23.97 -17.23
C SER A 25 -8.13 23.90 -18.74
N GLN A 26 -7.22 23.10 -19.26
CA GLN A 26 -7.06 22.83 -20.71
C GLN A 26 -8.19 21.94 -21.26
N ILE A 27 -8.73 21.04 -20.44
CA ILE A 27 -9.82 20.12 -20.84
C ILE A 27 -11.18 20.83 -20.84
N GLU A 28 -11.38 21.77 -19.91
CA GLU A 28 -12.68 22.43 -19.70
C GLU A 28 -12.85 23.76 -20.49
N ASP A 29 -11.88 24.18 -21.32
CA ASP A 29 -11.84 25.46 -22.05
C ASP A 29 -12.08 26.71 -21.16
N ASN A 30 -12.04 26.55 -19.85
CA ASN A 30 -12.20 27.61 -18.86
C ASN A 30 -10.85 28.20 -18.49
N LYS A 31 -10.64 29.50 -18.67
CA LYS A 31 -9.49 30.25 -18.14
C LYS A 31 -9.54 30.33 -16.60
N ILE A 32 -9.27 29.22 -15.94
CA ILE A 32 -9.23 29.15 -14.48
C ILE A 32 -7.92 29.73 -13.94
N LEU A 33 -6.88 29.85 -14.78
CA LEU A 33 -5.55 30.26 -14.39
C LEU A 33 -5.28 31.71 -14.73
N SER A 34 -4.70 32.47 -13.79
CA SER A 34 -4.18 33.80 -14.04
C SER A 34 -2.96 33.76 -14.97
N ASN A 35 -2.64 34.88 -15.63
CA ASN A 35 -1.46 35.03 -16.49
C ASN A 35 -0.15 34.64 -15.74
N ASP A 36 -0.06 34.97 -14.46
CA ASP A 36 1.09 34.65 -13.59
C ASP A 36 1.22 33.14 -13.37
N THR A 37 0.11 32.41 -13.31
CA THR A 37 0.13 30.94 -13.19
C THR A 37 0.60 30.29 -14.47
N GLU A 38 0.19 30.76 -15.64
CA GLU A 38 0.68 30.24 -16.93
C GLU A 38 2.19 30.48 -17.10
N GLN A 39 2.69 31.68 -16.76
CA GLN A 39 4.12 32.00 -16.80
C GLN A 39 4.90 31.11 -15.82
N THR A 40 4.39 30.86 -14.63
CA THR A 40 4.98 29.98 -13.65
C THR A 40 5.07 28.55 -14.14
N LEU A 41 4.01 28.02 -14.76
CA LEU A 41 3.99 26.68 -15.35
C LEU A 41 4.98 26.57 -16.52
N ALA A 42 5.08 27.60 -17.36
CA ALA A 42 6.06 27.65 -18.43
C ALA A 42 7.50 27.63 -17.89
N ALA A 43 7.78 28.35 -16.80
CA ALA A 43 9.09 28.33 -16.13
C ALA A 43 9.39 26.96 -15.55
N LEU A 44 8.43 26.30 -14.91
CA LEU A 44 8.60 24.94 -14.35
C LEU A 44 8.84 23.89 -15.43
N ARG A 45 8.21 24.03 -16.60
CA ARG A 45 8.49 23.18 -17.78
C ARG A 45 9.92 23.38 -18.29
N LYS A 46 10.37 24.62 -18.42
CA LYS A 46 11.75 24.94 -18.84
C LYS A 46 12.80 24.42 -17.86
N CYS A 47 12.50 24.40 -16.58
CA CYS A 47 13.36 23.80 -15.54
C CYS A 47 13.38 22.26 -15.58
N GLY A 48 12.61 21.59 -16.42
CA GLY A 48 12.49 20.15 -16.46
C GLY A 48 11.80 19.54 -15.22
N ILE A 49 11.01 20.36 -14.48
CA ILE A 49 10.24 19.92 -13.31
C ILE A 49 8.90 19.35 -13.75
N LEU A 50 8.35 19.85 -14.83
CA LEU A 50 7.13 19.37 -15.46
C LEU A 50 7.43 18.87 -16.88
N PRO A 51 6.74 17.80 -17.33
CA PRO A 51 5.84 16.93 -16.57
C PRO A 51 6.57 16.02 -15.58
N ILE A 52 5.94 15.69 -14.45
CA ILE A 52 6.47 14.72 -13.48
C ILE A 52 5.74 13.41 -13.71
N GLU A 53 6.39 12.47 -14.36
CA GLU A 53 5.82 11.15 -14.65
C GLU A 53 5.90 10.21 -13.44
N ASN A 54 6.96 10.35 -12.61
CA ASN A 54 7.21 9.47 -11.50
C ASN A 54 7.77 10.21 -10.27
N ILE A 55 7.18 9.96 -9.09
CA ILE A 55 7.64 10.51 -7.80
C ILE A 55 9.08 10.09 -7.49
N ARG A 56 9.47 8.86 -7.84
CA ARG A 56 10.81 8.31 -7.62
C ARG A 56 11.88 9.13 -8.34
N ASP A 57 11.66 9.45 -9.60
CA ASP A 57 12.58 10.25 -10.41
C ASP A 57 12.71 11.67 -9.89
N PHE A 58 11.60 12.25 -9.43
CA PHE A 58 11.64 13.57 -8.82
C PHE A 58 12.42 13.58 -7.51
N VAL A 59 12.18 12.63 -6.60
CA VAL A 59 12.93 12.51 -5.34
C VAL A 59 14.42 12.32 -5.59
N THR A 60 14.76 11.51 -6.59
CA THR A 60 16.16 11.28 -6.99
C THR A 60 16.79 12.53 -7.60
N LYS A 61 16.09 13.24 -8.48
CA LYS A 61 16.54 14.50 -9.10
C LYS A 61 16.63 15.63 -8.08
N SER A 62 15.64 15.75 -7.18
CA SER A 62 15.60 16.82 -6.17
C SER A 62 16.68 16.70 -5.09
N SER A 63 17.28 15.53 -4.92
CA SER A 63 18.41 15.33 -4.01
C SER A 63 19.72 15.93 -4.50
N LYS A 64 19.85 16.28 -5.80
CA LYS A 64 21.04 16.86 -6.39
C LYS A 64 21.12 18.37 -6.15
N LYS A 65 22.31 18.86 -5.78
CA LYS A 65 22.57 20.28 -5.50
C LYS A 65 22.28 21.18 -6.73
N SER A 66 22.55 20.66 -7.95
CA SER A 66 22.27 21.32 -9.23
C SER A 66 20.79 21.60 -9.49
N PHE A 67 19.88 20.78 -8.96
CA PHE A 67 18.44 20.97 -9.11
C PHE A 67 17.92 22.23 -8.39
N LYS A 68 18.52 22.58 -7.24
CA LYS A 68 18.19 23.80 -6.49
C LYS A 68 18.58 25.07 -7.23
N ILE A 69 19.77 25.05 -7.81
CA ILE A 69 20.33 26.19 -8.53
C ILE A 69 19.46 26.47 -9.75
N ASN A 70 19.12 25.45 -10.54
CA ASN A 70 18.27 25.61 -11.72
C ASN A 70 16.88 26.17 -11.43
N ILE A 71 16.24 25.73 -10.36
CA ILE A 71 14.92 26.28 -9.95
C ILE A 71 15.07 27.76 -9.58
N ALA A 72 16.04 28.08 -8.74
CA ALA A 72 16.26 29.43 -8.25
C ALA A 72 16.53 30.41 -9.38
N ASP A 73 17.40 30.04 -10.33
CA ASP A 73 17.81 30.92 -11.45
C ASP A 73 16.66 31.17 -12.44
N HIS A 74 15.81 30.16 -12.73
CA HIS A 74 14.65 30.34 -13.60
C HIS A 74 13.52 31.14 -12.96
N PHE A 75 13.36 31.05 -11.64
CA PHE A 75 12.40 31.85 -10.91
C PHE A 75 12.91 33.26 -10.62
N GLN A 76 14.21 33.49 -10.64
CA GLN A 76 14.80 34.86 -10.51
C GLN A 76 14.21 35.81 -11.55
N PHE A 77 14.01 35.36 -12.78
CA PHE A 77 13.42 36.15 -13.86
C PHE A 77 11.97 36.59 -13.56
N LEU A 78 11.18 35.77 -12.87
CA LEU A 78 9.80 36.10 -12.47
C LEU A 78 9.76 37.10 -11.30
N PHE A 79 10.81 37.17 -10.49
CA PHE A 79 10.88 37.98 -9.27
C PHE A 79 11.77 39.23 -9.42
N GLU A 80 12.49 39.40 -10.50
CA GLU A 80 13.32 40.60 -10.75
C GLU A 80 12.52 41.89 -10.73
N LYS A 81 11.21 41.83 -10.94
CA LYS A 81 10.30 42.99 -10.86
C LYS A 81 10.06 43.46 -9.39
N ASP A 82 10.22 42.60 -8.41
CA ASP A 82 9.88 42.89 -6.99
C ASP A 82 11.10 43.27 -6.12
N GLY A 83 12.32 43.29 -6.65
CA GLY A 83 13.53 43.80 -5.99
C GLY A 83 14.09 43.00 -4.81
N ASP A 84 13.36 42.04 -4.25
CA ASP A 84 13.67 41.36 -2.97
C ASP A 84 14.04 39.87 -3.10
N PHE A 85 14.60 39.45 -4.23
CA PHE A 85 14.95 38.02 -4.38
C PHE A 85 16.20 37.66 -3.56
N PRO A 86 16.13 36.71 -2.62
CA PRO A 86 17.24 36.41 -1.70
C PRO A 86 18.48 35.87 -2.44
N LYS A 87 19.67 36.29 -2.02
CA LYS A 87 20.96 35.81 -2.60
C LYS A 87 21.29 34.36 -2.20
N ASN A 88 20.74 33.86 -1.10
CA ASN A 88 21.01 32.51 -0.60
C ASN A 88 20.05 31.48 -1.23
N ASP A 89 20.55 30.39 -1.79
CA ASP A 89 19.78 29.34 -2.48
C ASP A 89 18.68 28.69 -1.61
N GLU A 90 18.86 28.61 -0.30
CA GLU A 90 17.84 28.09 0.61
C GLU A 90 16.67 29.08 0.78
N LEU A 91 16.98 30.36 0.87
CA LEU A 91 16.00 31.41 0.96
C LEU A 91 15.27 31.60 -0.36
N LYS A 92 15.96 31.48 -1.50
CA LYS A 92 15.34 31.49 -2.84
C LYS A 92 14.31 30.38 -2.97
N PHE A 93 14.65 29.17 -2.52
CA PHE A 93 13.73 28.02 -2.55
C PHE A 93 12.49 28.26 -1.66
N LEU A 94 12.65 28.78 -0.46
CA LEU A 94 11.53 29.12 0.42
C LEU A 94 10.65 30.23 -0.18
N HIS A 95 11.25 31.18 -0.89
CA HIS A 95 10.51 32.22 -1.59
C HIS A 95 9.62 31.64 -2.70
N VAL A 96 10.18 30.76 -3.54
CA VAL A 96 9.40 30.02 -4.56
C VAL A 96 8.24 29.25 -3.92
N VAL A 97 8.48 28.58 -2.80
CA VAL A 97 7.41 27.83 -2.10
C VAL A 97 6.31 28.77 -1.59
N ARG A 98 6.66 29.95 -1.09
CA ARG A 98 5.66 30.96 -0.65
C ARG A 98 4.86 31.48 -1.84
N PHE A 99 5.53 31.84 -2.92
CA PHE A 99 4.88 32.30 -4.14
C PHE A 99 3.89 31.27 -4.70
N LEU A 100 4.28 29.99 -4.80
CA LEU A 100 3.36 28.92 -5.20
C LEU A 100 2.17 28.78 -4.25
N LYS A 101 2.33 29.18 -3.00
CA LYS A 101 1.23 29.21 -2.04
C LYS A 101 0.24 30.34 -2.33
N THR A 102 0.72 31.53 -2.66
CA THR A 102 -0.18 32.65 -3.07
C THR A 102 -0.92 32.38 -4.37
N LEU A 103 -0.28 31.67 -5.34
CA LEU A 103 -0.97 31.24 -6.55
C LEU A 103 -2.15 30.29 -6.25
N ILE A 104 -1.99 29.40 -5.26
CA ILE A 104 -3.06 28.50 -4.85
C ILE A 104 -4.21 29.27 -4.19
N GLU A 105 -3.94 30.36 -3.47
CA GLU A 105 -4.96 31.23 -2.87
C GLU A 105 -5.84 31.92 -3.92
N SER A 106 -5.30 32.22 -5.09
CA SER A 106 -6.04 32.80 -6.21
C SER A 106 -6.86 31.78 -7.01
N PHE A 107 -6.72 30.49 -6.71
CA PHE A 107 -7.42 29.43 -7.41
C PHE A 107 -8.87 29.32 -6.96
N ASN A 108 -9.78 29.53 -7.89
CA ASN A 108 -11.21 29.38 -7.67
C ASN A 108 -11.77 28.33 -8.64
N SER A 109 -12.36 27.27 -8.09
CA SER A 109 -12.99 26.21 -8.87
C SER A 109 -14.18 25.64 -8.10
N ASP A 110 -15.30 25.48 -8.78
CA ASP A 110 -16.49 24.81 -8.23
C ASP A 110 -16.34 23.29 -8.17
N VAL A 111 -15.31 22.75 -8.82
CA VAL A 111 -15.01 21.31 -8.84
C VAL A 111 -14.07 20.94 -7.70
N HIS A 112 -14.30 19.77 -7.11
CA HIS A 112 -13.40 19.21 -6.08
C HIS A 112 -12.22 18.50 -6.73
N HIS A 113 -11.01 18.88 -6.35
CA HIS A 113 -9.76 18.31 -6.84
C HIS A 113 -9.15 17.37 -5.80
N TYR A 114 -8.90 16.10 -6.18
CA TYR A 114 -8.29 15.10 -5.32
C TYR A 114 -6.92 14.72 -5.85
N PHE A 115 -5.89 14.91 -5.01
CA PHE A 115 -4.53 14.47 -5.26
C PHE A 115 -4.28 13.15 -4.55
N ILE A 116 -4.22 12.05 -5.30
CA ILE A 116 -3.96 10.72 -4.73
C ILE A 116 -2.50 10.38 -4.94
N ILE A 117 -1.77 10.13 -3.84
CA ILE A 117 -0.37 9.69 -3.84
C ILE A 117 -0.35 8.21 -3.43
N ASP A 118 0.04 7.36 -4.36
CA ASP A 118 0.15 5.90 -4.19
C ASP A 118 1.59 5.42 -4.48
N GLY A 119 1.90 4.15 -4.20
CA GLY A 119 3.19 3.53 -4.51
C GLY A 119 4.33 3.94 -3.58
N LEU A 120 4.05 4.32 -2.33
CA LEU A 120 5.10 4.73 -1.37
C LEU A 120 5.98 3.56 -0.92
N ASP A 121 5.53 2.33 -1.04
CA ASP A 121 6.24 1.10 -0.75
C ASP A 121 7.36 0.80 -1.77
N GLU A 122 7.18 1.14 -3.02
CA GLU A 122 8.21 0.97 -4.07
C GLU A 122 9.48 1.81 -3.81
N ILE A 123 9.36 2.86 -3.01
CA ILE A 123 10.47 3.77 -2.68
C ILE A 123 11.32 3.20 -1.54
N LEU A 124 10.80 2.22 -0.78
CA LEU A 124 11.42 1.72 0.43
C LEU A 124 12.49 0.67 0.14
N THR A 125 13.76 1.08 0.24
CA THR A 125 14.94 0.19 0.20
C THR A 125 15.58 0.02 1.58
N SER A 126 14.76 -0.13 2.64
CA SER A 126 15.18 -0.37 4.03
C SER A 126 16.01 0.75 4.70
N ARG A 127 16.11 1.93 4.11
CA ARG A 127 16.90 3.04 4.67
C ARG A 127 16.06 3.93 5.58
N GLU A 128 16.54 4.20 6.79
CA GLU A 128 15.90 5.07 7.78
C GLU A 128 15.48 6.44 7.21
N ILE A 129 16.30 7.00 6.31
CA ILE A 129 16.02 8.30 5.68
C ILE A 129 14.73 8.28 4.84
N GLN A 130 14.38 7.13 4.26
CA GLN A 130 13.17 6.99 3.44
C GLN A 130 11.91 7.02 4.33
N TYR A 131 11.92 6.34 5.47
CA TYR A 131 10.85 6.42 6.45
C TYR A 131 10.67 7.84 6.98
N LYS A 132 11.77 8.57 7.25
CA LYS A 132 11.72 9.99 7.63
C LYS A 132 11.12 10.86 6.52
N SER A 133 11.40 10.55 5.26
CA SER A 133 10.85 11.27 4.11
C SER A 133 9.35 11.05 3.95
N ILE A 134 8.89 9.81 4.09
CA ILE A 134 7.45 9.48 4.06
C ILE A 134 6.72 10.14 5.23
N ALA A 135 7.28 10.10 6.43
CA ALA A 135 6.70 10.76 7.59
C ALA A 135 6.56 12.28 7.37
N ALA A 136 7.55 12.91 6.73
CA ALA A 136 7.49 14.32 6.35
C ALA A 136 6.42 14.59 5.27
N LEU A 137 6.29 13.71 4.26
CA LEU A 137 5.26 13.82 3.22
C LEU A 137 3.85 13.80 3.83
N ILE A 138 3.58 12.84 4.70
CA ILE A 138 2.28 12.71 5.38
C ILE A 138 1.98 13.97 6.21
N ASN A 139 2.94 14.46 6.98
CA ASN A 139 2.75 15.67 7.76
C ASN A 139 2.48 16.90 6.89
N GLN A 140 3.22 17.05 5.79
CA GLN A 140 3.03 18.17 4.87
C GLN A 140 1.70 18.10 4.12
N ALA A 141 1.24 16.91 3.73
CA ALA A 141 -0.09 16.73 3.16
C ALA A 141 -1.20 17.13 4.14
N LYS A 142 -1.05 16.77 5.41
CA LYS A 142 -1.97 17.23 6.47
C LYS A 142 -1.99 18.75 6.58
N GLU A 143 -0.83 19.40 6.66
CA GLU A 143 -0.72 20.85 6.76
C GLU A 143 -1.31 21.56 5.51
N LEU A 144 -1.09 21.01 4.31
CA LEU A 144 -1.67 21.54 3.08
C LEU A 144 -3.19 21.38 3.05
N ASN A 145 -3.72 20.25 3.49
CA ASN A 145 -5.17 20.04 3.55
C ASN A 145 -5.86 21.01 4.52
N ILE A 146 -5.20 21.32 5.66
CA ILE A 146 -5.69 22.35 6.59
C ILE A 146 -5.66 23.73 5.92
N TYR A 147 -4.58 24.03 5.20
CA TYR A 147 -4.43 25.29 4.50
C TYR A 147 -5.46 25.47 3.36
N PHE A 148 -5.68 24.47 2.51
CA PHE A 148 -6.71 24.52 1.45
C PHE A 148 -8.09 24.84 2.02
N ARG A 149 -8.44 24.21 3.14
CA ARG A 149 -9.69 24.51 3.84
C ARG A 149 -9.75 25.95 4.35
N SER A 150 -8.65 26.48 4.87
CA SER A 150 -8.62 27.84 5.43
C SER A 150 -8.75 28.94 4.39
N VAL A 151 -8.39 28.64 3.13
CA VAL A 151 -8.49 29.57 1.99
C VAL A 151 -9.60 29.18 1.00
N ASN A 152 -10.54 28.31 1.40
CA ASN A 152 -11.67 27.84 0.60
C ASN A 152 -11.30 27.27 -0.77
N VAL A 153 -10.14 26.63 -0.90
CA VAL A 153 -9.76 25.93 -2.12
C VAL A 153 -10.30 24.50 -2.08
N ASN A 154 -11.11 24.13 -3.05
CA ASN A 154 -11.72 22.80 -3.19
C ASN A 154 -10.69 21.74 -3.60
N CYS A 155 -9.67 21.55 -2.78
CA CYS A 155 -8.58 20.61 -3.05
C CYS A 155 -8.25 19.76 -1.83
N LYS A 156 -7.93 18.47 -2.06
CA LYS A 156 -7.50 17.54 -1.00
C LYS A 156 -6.40 16.62 -1.49
N ILE A 157 -5.36 16.47 -0.69
CA ILE A 157 -4.29 15.48 -0.87
C ILE A 157 -4.66 14.23 -0.08
N ILE A 158 -4.68 13.09 -0.75
CA ILE A 158 -4.92 11.77 -0.18
C ILE A 158 -3.65 10.95 -0.37
N ILE A 159 -3.10 10.41 0.72
CA ILE A 159 -1.94 9.52 0.67
C ILE A 159 -2.39 8.10 0.98
N LEU A 160 -2.16 7.19 0.03
CA LEU A 160 -2.35 5.77 0.23
C LEU A 160 -1.07 5.20 0.85
N CYS A 161 -1.19 4.69 2.07
CA CYS A 161 -0.04 4.17 2.81
C CYS A 161 -0.39 2.82 3.44
N ARG A 162 0.45 1.83 3.21
CA ARG A 162 0.31 0.51 3.87
C ARG A 162 0.43 0.67 5.38
N THR A 163 -0.38 -0.07 6.12
CA THR A 163 -0.41 0.02 7.59
C THR A 163 0.94 -0.32 8.22
N ASP A 164 1.63 -1.35 7.70
CA ASP A 164 2.95 -1.76 8.20
C ASP A 164 4.01 -0.68 8.00
N ILE A 165 3.98 0.05 6.88
CA ILE A 165 4.84 1.19 6.62
C ILE A 165 4.53 2.33 7.59
N PHE A 166 3.24 2.68 7.73
CA PHE A 166 2.79 3.73 8.64
C PHE A 166 3.22 3.46 10.09
N GLU A 167 3.14 2.20 10.53
CA GLU A 167 3.58 1.82 11.89
C GLU A 167 5.08 2.00 12.13
N ARG A 168 5.91 1.85 11.10
CA ARG A 168 7.37 2.03 11.18
C ARG A 168 7.80 3.49 11.06
N LEU A 169 6.89 4.42 10.72
CA LEU A 169 7.27 5.82 10.55
C LEU A 169 7.76 6.44 11.86
N PRO A 170 8.94 7.07 11.88
CA PRO A 170 9.47 7.78 13.04
C PRO A 170 8.82 9.17 13.16
N HIS A 171 7.59 9.22 13.68
CA HIS A 171 6.86 10.49 13.83
C HIS A 171 6.22 10.60 15.22
N PRO A 172 6.52 11.66 16.01
CA PRO A 172 6.01 11.81 17.37
C PRO A 172 4.48 11.96 17.45
N ASN A 173 3.85 12.52 16.42
CA ASN A 173 2.40 12.75 16.36
C ASN A 173 1.66 11.70 15.50
N LYS A 174 2.23 10.52 15.30
CA LYS A 174 1.66 9.45 14.46
C LYS A 174 0.23 9.08 14.86
N ASN A 175 -0.02 8.93 16.17
CA ASN A 175 -1.35 8.59 16.69
C ASN A 175 -2.37 9.71 16.42
N LYS A 176 -1.97 10.97 16.53
CA LYS A 176 -2.84 12.10 16.22
C LYS A 176 -3.18 12.15 14.71
N ILE A 177 -2.20 11.87 13.84
CA ILE A 177 -2.46 11.78 12.40
C ILE A 177 -3.44 10.64 12.11
N ARG A 178 -3.27 9.50 12.75
CA ARG A 178 -4.16 8.35 12.62
C ARG A 178 -5.60 8.68 13.00
N GLN A 179 -5.81 9.36 14.12
CA GLN A 179 -7.15 9.69 14.63
C GLN A 179 -7.82 10.81 13.85
N ASP A 180 -7.09 11.90 13.57
CA ASP A 180 -7.66 13.14 13.05
C ASP A 180 -7.68 13.21 11.52
N SER A 181 -6.80 12.47 10.84
CA SER A 181 -6.48 12.72 9.42
C SER A 181 -6.31 11.45 8.59
N SER A 182 -6.67 10.29 9.11
CA SER A 182 -6.61 9.05 8.34
C SER A 182 -7.91 8.25 8.40
N TYR A 183 -8.11 7.41 7.40
CA TYR A 183 -9.13 6.40 7.36
C TYR A 183 -8.45 5.05 7.15
N LYS A 184 -8.73 4.08 8.02
CA LYS A 184 -8.20 2.73 7.91
C LYS A 184 -9.21 1.83 7.23
N PHE A 185 -8.83 1.22 6.12
CA PHE A 185 -9.64 0.20 5.47
C PHE A 185 -9.43 -1.13 6.20
N GLU A 186 -10.46 -1.58 6.91
CA GLU A 186 -10.50 -2.89 7.55
C GLU A 186 -11.46 -3.80 6.78
N TRP A 187 -10.92 -4.93 6.33
CA TRP A 187 -11.68 -5.90 5.51
C TRP A 187 -12.16 -7.10 6.31
N PHE A 188 -11.59 -7.29 7.49
CA PHE A 188 -11.99 -8.32 8.44
C PHE A 188 -12.88 -7.70 9.50
N ASP A 189 -14.05 -8.30 9.70
CA ASP A 189 -14.98 -7.94 10.77
C ASP A 189 -15.19 -9.17 11.65
N GLU A 190 -14.77 -9.09 12.91
CA GLU A 190 -14.89 -10.18 13.87
C GLU A 190 -16.35 -10.46 14.28
N SER A 191 -17.23 -9.47 14.15
CA SER A 191 -18.66 -9.59 14.45
C SER A 191 -19.43 -10.35 13.38
N ASP A 192 -18.93 -10.45 12.15
CA ASP A 192 -19.57 -11.16 11.04
C ASP A 192 -19.13 -12.63 11.01
N VAL A 193 -19.73 -13.44 11.90
CA VAL A 193 -19.35 -14.86 12.12
C VAL A 193 -19.42 -15.69 10.83
N ASP A 194 -20.41 -15.45 9.99
CA ASP A 194 -20.63 -16.19 8.74
C ASP A 194 -20.01 -15.50 7.51
N TYR A 195 -19.41 -14.33 7.69
CA TYR A 195 -18.84 -13.48 6.63
C TYR A 195 -19.81 -13.09 5.50
N LYS A 196 -21.10 -13.34 5.65
CA LYS A 196 -22.12 -13.02 4.64
C LYS A 196 -22.22 -11.51 4.38
N ASN A 197 -22.06 -10.72 5.42
CA ASN A 197 -22.10 -9.26 5.37
C ASN A 197 -20.72 -8.64 5.13
N SER A 198 -19.69 -9.46 4.99
CA SER A 198 -18.33 -9.02 4.71
C SER A 198 -18.27 -8.10 3.47
N ASN A 199 -17.51 -7.01 3.58
CA ASN A 199 -17.29 -6.09 2.45
C ASN A 199 -16.62 -6.79 1.27
N LEU A 200 -15.87 -7.87 1.49
CA LEU A 200 -15.27 -8.67 0.42
C LEU A 200 -16.34 -9.41 -0.39
N ILE A 201 -17.33 -9.98 0.28
CA ILE A 201 -18.48 -10.64 -0.38
C ILE A 201 -19.29 -9.59 -1.15
N LYS A 202 -19.55 -8.41 -0.54
CA LYS A 202 -20.26 -7.31 -1.22
C LYS A 202 -19.53 -6.81 -2.47
N ILE A 203 -18.20 -6.71 -2.45
CA ILE A 203 -17.41 -6.33 -3.64
C ILE A 203 -17.54 -7.39 -4.73
N ALA A 204 -17.46 -8.67 -4.40
CA ALA A 204 -17.64 -9.73 -5.38
C ALA A 204 -19.05 -9.71 -6.00
N GLN A 205 -20.07 -9.54 -5.16
CA GLN A 205 -21.46 -9.38 -5.60
C GLN A 205 -21.65 -8.15 -6.49
N LEU A 206 -21.08 -7.00 -6.11
CA LEU A 206 -21.13 -5.78 -6.90
C LEU A 206 -20.53 -5.98 -8.30
N ARG A 207 -19.40 -6.67 -8.38
CA ARG A 207 -18.78 -6.99 -9.68
C ARG A 207 -19.63 -7.96 -10.52
N CYS A 208 -20.29 -8.91 -9.89
CA CYS A 208 -21.24 -9.80 -10.56
C CYS A 208 -22.42 -8.99 -11.13
N ASN A 209 -22.96 -8.05 -10.37
CA ASN A 209 -24.10 -7.23 -10.76
C ASN A 209 -23.82 -6.31 -11.97
N LEU A 210 -22.54 -6.00 -12.26
CA LEU A 210 -22.19 -5.25 -13.47
C LEU A 210 -22.46 -6.05 -14.78
N VAL A 211 -22.50 -7.38 -14.69
CA VAL A 211 -22.73 -8.28 -15.83
C VAL A 211 -24.11 -8.93 -15.71
N TYR A 212 -24.51 -9.29 -14.50
CA TYR A 212 -25.76 -9.98 -14.17
C TYR A 212 -26.45 -9.25 -13.02
N PRO A 213 -27.28 -8.20 -13.28
CA PRO A 213 -27.81 -7.28 -12.27
C PRO A 213 -28.60 -7.93 -11.15
N ASP A 214 -29.36 -8.97 -11.44
CA ASP A 214 -30.33 -9.56 -10.50
C ASP A 214 -29.90 -10.94 -9.95
N ILE A 215 -28.65 -11.32 -10.14
CA ILE A 215 -28.13 -12.62 -9.72
C ILE A 215 -27.35 -12.53 -8.42
N ASP A 216 -27.69 -13.38 -7.43
CA ASP A 216 -26.87 -13.62 -6.25
C ASP A 216 -25.72 -14.56 -6.63
N LEU A 217 -24.49 -14.03 -6.68
CA LEU A 217 -23.27 -14.73 -7.10
C LEU A 217 -23.11 -16.08 -6.39
N PHE A 218 -23.24 -16.09 -5.07
CA PHE A 218 -22.91 -17.27 -4.28
C PHE A 218 -24.03 -18.30 -4.26
N LYS A 219 -25.29 -17.87 -4.30
CA LYS A 219 -26.43 -18.82 -4.40
C LYS A 219 -26.55 -19.45 -5.76
N THR A 220 -26.19 -18.69 -6.80
CA THR A 220 -26.37 -19.17 -8.18
C THR A 220 -25.24 -20.07 -8.66
N PHE A 221 -23.97 -19.70 -8.32
CA PHE A 221 -22.81 -20.36 -8.92
C PHE A 221 -22.02 -21.25 -7.94
N PHE A 222 -22.36 -21.27 -6.66
CA PHE A 222 -21.62 -22.02 -5.64
C PHE A 222 -22.54 -22.96 -4.85
N PRO A 223 -21.98 -24.09 -4.32
CA PRO A 223 -22.70 -24.91 -3.36
C PRO A 223 -22.89 -24.13 -2.05
N GLU A 224 -23.95 -24.41 -1.30
CA GLU A 224 -24.22 -23.76 -0.04
C GLU A 224 -23.07 -23.95 0.98
N ARG A 225 -22.45 -25.13 1.00
CA ARG A 225 -21.39 -25.50 1.93
C ARG A 225 -20.19 -26.12 1.21
N PHE A 226 -19.02 -25.84 1.74
CA PHE A 226 -17.76 -26.47 1.33
C PHE A 226 -16.89 -26.72 2.56
N GLU A 227 -16.27 -27.91 2.69
CA GLU A 227 -15.48 -28.32 3.85
C GLU A 227 -16.22 -28.16 5.19
N GLY A 228 -17.51 -28.44 5.20
CA GLY A 228 -18.36 -28.34 6.40
C GLY A 228 -18.76 -26.91 6.80
N GLN A 229 -18.27 -25.89 6.12
CA GLN A 229 -18.55 -24.48 6.38
C GLN A 229 -19.47 -23.89 5.31
N VAL A 230 -20.16 -22.78 5.64
CA VAL A 230 -20.84 -21.96 4.65
C VAL A 230 -19.81 -21.49 3.61
N ILE A 231 -20.20 -21.45 2.34
CA ILE A 231 -19.28 -21.18 1.24
C ILE A 231 -18.47 -19.90 1.42
N TYR A 232 -19.04 -18.81 1.91
CA TYR A 232 -18.34 -17.54 2.16
C TYR A 232 -17.19 -17.72 3.15
N ALA A 233 -17.44 -18.38 4.29
CA ALA A 233 -16.44 -18.64 5.30
C ALA A 233 -15.35 -19.60 4.78
N ALA A 234 -15.76 -20.65 4.07
CA ALA A 234 -14.83 -21.61 3.48
C ALA A 234 -13.85 -20.93 2.54
N LEU A 235 -14.32 -20.06 1.63
CA LEU A 235 -13.47 -19.39 0.64
C LEU A 235 -12.61 -18.29 1.28
N LEU A 236 -13.19 -17.44 2.15
CA LEU A 236 -12.45 -16.36 2.79
C LEU A 236 -11.32 -16.88 3.69
N ASN A 237 -11.48 -18.04 4.32
CA ASN A 237 -10.42 -18.66 5.11
C ASN A 237 -9.18 -19.08 4.31
N TYR A 238 -9.25 -19.12 2.98
CA TYR A 238 -8.07 -19.31 2.10
C TYR A 238 -7.35 -18.00 1.77
N THR A 239 -7.87 -16.86 2.19
CA THR A 239 -7.36 -15.51 1.90
C THR A 239 -6.92 -14.80 3.16
N ARG A 240 -6.06 -13.79 3.04
CA ARG A 240 -5.70 -12.87 4.14
C ARG A 240 -6.77 -11.79 4.36
N HIS A 241 -8.01 -12.04 3.95
CA HIS A 241 -9.11 -11.08 3.97
C HIS A 241 -8.77 -9.74 3.29
N THR A 242 -8.08 -9.81 2.15
CA THR A 242 -7.84 -8.62 1.31
C THR A 242 -8.65 -8.71 0.01
N PRO A 243 -9.06 -7.58 -0.59
CA PRO A 243 -9.77 -7.59 -1.87
C PRO A 243 -8.98 -8.29 -2.97
N ARG A 244 -7.65 -8.07 -3.03
CA ARG A 244 -6.78 -8.69 -4.03
C ARG A 244 -6.78 -10.21 -3.90
N ASP A 245 -6.55 -10.74 -2.70
CA ASP A 245 -6.52 -12.19 -2.46
C ASP A 245 -7.86 -12.82 -2.84
N PHE A 246 -8.98 -12.20 -2.43
CA PHE A 246 -10.30 -12.76 -2.69
C PHE A 246 -10.69 -12.73 -4.17
N MET A 247 -10.40 -11.64 -4.88
CA MET A 247 -10.64 -11.56 -6.32
C MET A 247 -9.77 -12.54 -7.09
N GLN A 248 -8.51 -12.73 -6.71
CA GLN A 248 -7.62 -13.72 -7.32
C GLN A 248 -8.09 -15.15 -7.04
N LEU A 249 -8.61 -15.42 -5.85
CA LEU A 249 -9.20 -16.71 -5.53
C LEU A 249 -10.39 -16.99 -6.46
N LEU A 250 -11.36 -16.07 -6.56
CA LEU A 250 -12.52 -16.24 -7.44
C LEU A 250 -12.11 -16.41 -8.92
N LYS A 251 -11.12 -15.63 -9.38
CA LYS A 251 -10.55 -15.77 -10.74
C LYS A 251 -9.95 -17.17 -10.98
N ASN A 252 -9.28 -17.74 -9.98
CA ASN A 252 -8.71 -19.08 -10.11
C ASN A 252 -9.79 -20.17 -10.04
N LEU A 253 -10.87 -19.99 -9.29
CA LEU A 253 -12.03 -20.88 -9.31
C LEU A 253 -12.69 -20.87 -10.69
N GLN A 254 -12.90 -19.69 -11.28
CA GLN A 254 -13.52 -19.52 -12.59
C GLN A 254 -12.82 -20.34 -13.70
N LYS A 255 -11.48 -20.48 -13.65
CA LYS A 255 -10.72 -21.27 -14.64
C LYS A 255 -11.15 -22.73 -14.74
N TYR A 256 -11.71 -23.30 -13.66
CA TYR A 256 -12.05 -24.71 -13.55
C TYR A 256 -13.56 -24.96 -13.50
N THR A 257 -14.37 -23.90 -13.57
CA THR A 257 -15.82 -24.00 -13.58
C THR A 257 -16.27 -24.44 -14.98
N SER A 258 -16.87 -25.61 -15.09
CA SER A 258 -17.35 -26.19 -16.35
C SER A 258 -18.88 -26.22 -16.46
N ARG A 259 -19.59 -25.87 -15.37
CA ARG A 259 -21.06 -25.92 -15.26
C ARG A 259 -21.57 -24.62 -14.63
N ASP A 260 -22.88 -24.45 -14.59
CA ASP A 260 -23.51 -23.30 -13.93
C ASP A 260 -23.17 -23.23 -12.44
N ILE A 261 -23.12 -24.38 -11.74
CA ILE A 261 -22.75 -24.46 -10.33
C ILE A 261 -21.41 -25.21 -10.22
N ILE A 262 -20.41 -24.54 -9.65
CA ILE A 262 -19.10 -25.13 -9.37
C ILE A 262 -19.21 -26.24 -8.33
N ASN A 263 -18.65 -27.40 -8.62
CA ASN A 263 -18.64 -28.51 -7.69
C ASN A 263 -17.38 -28.53 -6.78
N ALA A 264 -17.39 -29.38 -5.74
CA ALA A 264 -16.30 -29.47 -4.77
C ALA A 264 -14.95 -29.84 -5.38
N ALA A 265 -14.93 -30.68 -6.45
CA ALA A 265 -13.69 -31.06 -7.13
C ALA A 265 -13.10 -29.88 -7.92
N GLU A 266 -13.95 -29.10 -8.57
CA GLU A 266 -13.57 -27.88 -9.30
C GLU A 266 -13.09 -26.80 -8.34
N ILE A 267 -13.79 -26.59 -7.20
CA ILE A 267 -13.33 -25.70 -6.13
C ILE A 267 -11.92 -26.11 -5.67
N ASN A 268 -11.69 -27.40 -5.42
CA ASN A 268 -10.38 -27.88 -4.99
C ASN A 268 -9.28 -27.65 -6.05
N LYS A 269 -9.56 -27.79 -7.34
CA LYS A 269 -8.62 -27.46 -8.42
C LYS A 269 -8.32 -25.97 -8.46
N GLY A 270 -9.34 -25.12 -8.37
CA GLY A 270 -9.17 -23.66 -8.33
C GLY A 270 -8.40 -23.19 -7.10
N LEU A 271 -8.67 -23.75 -5.92
CA LEU A 271 -7.92 -23.48 -4.70
C LEU A 271 -6.45 -23.91 -4.82
N LYS A 272 -6.17 -25.04 -5.50
CA LYS A 272 -4.78 -25.46 -5.75
C LYS A 272 -4.07 -24.47 -6.68
N SER A 273 -4.70 -24.06 -7.78
CA SER A 273 -4.14 -23.05 -8.68
C SER A 273 -3.93 -21.71 -7.95
N TYR A 274 -4.91 -21.24 -7.16
CA TYR A 274 -4.77 -20.04 -6.35
C TYR A 274 -3.57 -20.12 -5.39
N SER A 275 -3.42 -21.25 -4.69
CA SER A 275 -2.33 -21.47 -3.74
C SER A 275 -0.95 -21.45 -4.40
N ILE A 276 -0.81 -22.10 -5.56
CA ILE A 276 0.46 -22.26 -6.28
C ILE A 276 0.79 -21.02 -7.13
N ASP A 277 -0.19 -20.51 -7.88
CA ASP A 277 0.06 -19.52 -8.92
C ASP A 277 -0.05 -18.07 -8.41
N TYR A 278 -0.66 -17.89 -7.22
CA TYR A 278 -0.85 -16.57 -6.64
C TYR A 278 -0.38 -16.48 -5.19
N PHE A 279 -0.96 -17.27 -4.24
CA PHE A 279 -0.74 -17.02 -2.81
C PHE A 279 0.70 -17.28 -2.38
N LEU A 280 1.30 -18.39 -2.79
CA LEU A 280 2.70 -18.71 -2.47
C LEU A 280 3.68 -17.69 -3.09
N PRO A 281 3.58 -17.29 -4.37
CA PRO A 281 4.39 -16.22 -4.94
C PRO A 281 4.29 -14.90 -4.18
N GLU A 282 3.08 -14.43 -3.85
CA GLU A 282 2.87 -13.20 -3.05
C GLU A 282 3.58 -13.26 -1.69
N ILE A 283 3.56 -14.44 -1.02
CA ILE A 283 4.27 -14.62 0.24
C ILE A 283 5.80 -14.67 0.04
N LYS A 284 6.28 -15.24 -1.06
CA LYS A 284 7.71 -15.20 -1.39
C LYS A 284 8.19 -13.77 -1.64
N ASP A 285 7.38 -12.95 -2.29
CA ASP A 285 7.71 -11.54 -2.56
C ASP A 285 7.83 -10.71 -1.27
N GLU A 286 7.06 -11.04 -0.22
CA GLU A 286 7.20 -10.39 1.10
C GLU A 286 8.56 -10.68 1.78
N LEU A 287 9.26 -11.73 1.36
CA LEU A 287 10.60 -12.08 1.87
C LEU A 287 11.74 -11.45 1.06
N VAL A 288 11.45 -10.82 -0.06
CA VAL A 288 12.45 -10.10 -0.87
C VAL A 288 13.07 -8.96 -0.03
N GLY A 289 14.39 -8.92 0.02
CA GLY A 289 15.14 -7.98 0.86
C GLY A 289 15.47 -8.49 2.28
N TYR A 290 14.84 -9.60 2.71
CA TYR A 290 15.21 -10.31 3.94
C TYR A 290 16.02 -11.58 3.66
N LEU A 291 15.76 -12.20 2.52
CA LEU A 291 16.48 -13.39 2.02
C LEU A 291 16.81 -13.24 0.55
N ASP A 292 17.92 -13.83 0.14
CA ASP A 292 18.23 -14.04 -1.28
C ASP A 292 17.23 -15.02 -1.90
N THR A 293 16.94 -14.86 -3.19
CA THR A 293 15.90 -15.66 -3.89
C THR A 293 16.09 -17.17 -3.73
N GLU A 294 17.32 -17.67 -3.83
CA GLU A 294 17.63 -19.10 -3.65
C GLU A 294 17.31 -19.59 -2.23
N LYS A 295 17.55 -18.75 -1.22
CA LYS A 295 17.22 -19.06 0.17
C LYS A 295 15.72 -19.02 0.44
N VAL A 296 14.97 -18.15 -0.26
CA VAL A 296 13.50 -18.14 -0.18
C VAL A 296 12.94 -19.48 -0.65
N ASP A 297 13.40 -20.01 -1.78
CA ASP A 297 12.96 -21.31 -2.29
C ASP A 297 13.34 -22.45 -1.35
N SER A 298 14.56 -22.42 -0.83
CA SER A 298 15.03 -23.41 0.17
C SER A 298 14.20 -23.37 1.45
N PHE A 299 13.81 -22.20 1.93
CA PHE A 299 12.96 -22.04 3.11
C PHE A 299 11.58 -22.71 2.92
N PHE A 300 10.91 -22.45 1.78
CA PHE A 300 9.63 -23.08 1.48
C PHE A 300 9.76 -24.59 1.19
N HIS A 301 10.90 -25.03 0.66
CA HIS A 301 11.19 -26.47 0.55
C HIS A 301 11.22 -27.15 1.92
N VAL A 302 11.91 -26.56 2.91
CA VAL A 302 11.90 -27.06 4.30
C VAL A 302 10.49 -27.13 4.85
N LEU A 303 9.69 -26.05 4.73
CA LEU A 303 8.30 -26.04 5.18
C LEU A 303 7.46 -27.17 4.56
N SER A 304 7.62 -27.40 3.25
CA SER A 304 6.93 -28.48 2.55
C SER A 304 7.38 -29.86 3.04
N SER A 305 8.68 -30.06 3.28
CA SER A 305 9.24 -31.34 3.74
C SER A 305 8.78 -31.73 5.15
N MET A 306 8.46 -30.75 6.00
CA MET A 306 7.93 -31.01 7.35
C MET A 306 6.57 -31.73 7.35
N ARG A 307 5.78 -31.56 6.28
CA ARG A 307 4.41 -32.13 6.18
C ARG A 307 3.50 -31.78 7.37
N LYS A 308 3.73 -30.61 7.99
CA LYS A 308 2.99 -30.14 9.16
C LYS A 308 2.36 -28.78 8.89
N ARG A 309 1.11 -28.62 9.27
CA ARG A 309 0.38 -27.33 9.24
C ARG A 309 0.70 -26.50 10.47
N GLU A 310 1.04 -27.15 11.57
CA GLU A 310 1.35 -26.55 12.87
C GLU A 310 2.68 -27.12 13.38
N PHE A 311 3.58 -26.23 13.82
CA PHE A 311 4.93 -26.59 14.29
C PHE A 311 5.49 -25.49 15.19
N SER A 312 6.61 -25.77 15.87
CA SER A 312 7.42 -24.77 16.57
C SER A 312 8.61 -24.33 15.72
N ILE A 313 9.20 -23.15 16.02
CA ILE A 313 10.46 -22.74 15.38
C ILE A 313 11.55 -23.79 15.58
N LYS A 314 11.59 -24.44 16.75
CA LYS A 314 12.55 -25.51 17.03
C LYS A 314 12.40 -26.72 16.10
N ASP A 315 11.14 -27.07 15.75
CA ASP A 315 10.89 -28.16 14.78
C ASP A 315 11.38 -27.78 13.39
N PHE A 316 11.18 -26.51 13.00
CA PHE A 316 11.68 -26.01 11.72
C PHE A 316 13.22 -26.02 11.67
N ILE A 317 13.91 -25.51 12.71
CA ILE A 317 15.38 -25.49 12.78
C ILE A 317 15.94 -26.92 12.69
N ARG A 318 15.37 -27.90 13.42
CA ARG A 318 15.78 -29.31 13.31
C ARG A 318 15.65 -29.84 11.88
N GLN A 319 14.57 -29.46 11.17
CA GLN A 319 14.36 -29.87 9.79
C GLN A 319 15.38 -29.21 8.85
N VAL A 320 15.74 -27.94 9.08
CA VAL A 320 16.81 -27.24 8.35
C VAL A 320 18.14 -27.96 8.55
N GLU A 321 18.51 -28.26 9.79
CA GLU A 321 19.75 -28.99 10.12
C GLU A 321 19.79 -30.40 9.49
N THR A 322 18.65 -31.09 9.42
CA THR A 322 18.55 -32.39 8.74
C THR A 322 18.83 -32.29 7.24
N ILE A 323 18.39 -31.22 6.58
CA ILE A 323 18.51 -31.06 5.12
C ILE A 323 19.85 -30.42 4.73
N PHE A 324 20.30 -29.40 5.47
CA PHE A 324 21.47 -28.59 5.12
C PHE A 324 22.67 -28.74 6.04
N GLN A 325 22.57 -29.58 7.08
CA GLN A 325 23.61 -29.85 8.10
C GLN A 325 23.96 -28.63 8.99
N THR A 326 23.49 -27.42 8.67
CA THR A 326 23.68 -26.20 9.46
C THR A 326 22.43 -25.34 9.38
N ASP A 327 22.18 -24.50 10.40
CA ASP A 327 21.13 -23.45 10.26
C ASP A 327 21.62 -22.35 9.33
N ILE A 328 21.02 -22.30 8.13
CA ILE A 328 21.33 -21.32 7.09
C ILE A 328 20.39 -20.11 7.13
N PHE A 329 19.40 -20.12 8.05
CA PHE A 329 18.38 -19.08 8.13
C PHE A 329 18.43 -18.37 9.49
N ASN A 330 18.18 -17.05 9.48
CA ASN A 330 17.75 -16.34 10.67
C ASN A 330 16.24 -16.57 10.86
N SER A 331 15.88 -17.79 11.31
CA SER A 331 14.52 -18.30 11.31
C SER A 331 13.55 -17.39 12.06
N GLU A 332 13.92 -16.83 13.20
CA GLU A 332 13.05 -15.97 14.00
C GLU A 332 12.65 -14.68 13.25
N SER A 333 13.60 -14.03 12.59
CA SER A 333 13.33 -12.80 11.85
C SER A 333 12.45 -13.06 10.62
N ILE A 334 12.66 -14.21 9.94
CA ILE A 334 11.86 -14.62 8.79
C ILE A 334 10.42 -14.93 9.21
N PHE A 335 10.25 -15.72 10.28
CA PHE A 335 8.91 -16.02 10.80
C PHE A 335 8.19 -14.76 11.30
N LYS A 336 8.91 -13.76 11.81
CA LYS A 336 8.31 -12.46 12.14
C LYS A 336 7.75 -11.76 10.89
N VAL A 337 8.48 -11.74 9.77
CA VAL A 337 7.99 -11.18 8.51
C VAL A 337 6.77 -11.94 8.02
N LEU A 338 6.81 -13.28 8.03
CA LEU A 338 5.68 -14.12 7.64
C LEU A 338 4.45 -13.92 8.53
N PHE A 339 4.65 -13.66 9.83
CA PHE A 339 3.58 -13.31 10.74
C PHE A 339 2.99 -11.93 10.43
N ASP A 340 3.85 -10.96 10.17
CA ASP A 340 3.44 -9.58 9.86
C ASP A 340 2.63 -9.50 8.55
N CYS A 341 2.93 -10.32 7.54
CA CYS A 341 2.14 -10.44 6.31
C CYS A 341 1.01 -11.49 6.41
N SER A 342 0.80 -12.09 7.59
CA SER A 342 -0.25 -13.09 7.85
C SER A 342 -0.14 -14.39 7.02
N ALA A 343 1.06 -14.74 6.57
CA ALA A 343 1.36 -16.06 5.98
C ALA A 343 1.36 -17.16 7.04
N ILE A 344 1.60 -16.78 8.29
CA ILE A 344 1.50 -17.63 9.47
C ILE A 344 0.70 -16.93 10.57
N GLY A 345 0.20 -17.75 11.51
CA GLY A 345 -0.43 -17.31 12.75
C GLY A 345 0.13 -18.04 13.94
N HIS A 346 -0.37 -17.72 15.13
CA HIS A 346 -0.12 -18.44 16.37
C HIS A 346 -1.29 -19.35 16.74
N VAL A 347 -0.97 -20.49 17.38
CA VAL A 347 -1.93 -21.36 18.06
C VAL A 347 -1.78 -21.11 19.56
N MET A 348 -2.82 -20.62 20.22
CA MET A 348 -2.79 -20.22 21.62
C MET A 348 -3.90 -20.88 22.43
N GLY A 349 -3.60 -21.13 23.70
CA GLY A 349 -4.52 -21.66 24.69
C GLY A 349 -4.86 -23.14 24.51
N GLU A 350 -5.60 -23.70 25.49
CA GLU A 350 -6.05 -25.10 25.51
C GLU A 350 -7.05 -25.42 24.40
N SER A 351 -7.80 -24.42 23.95
CA SER A 351 -8.78 -24.51 22.84
C SER A 351 -8.16 -24.47 21.45
N ASN A 352 -6.82 -24.39 21.33
CA ASN A 352 -6.09 -24.31 20.05
C ASN A 352 -6.63 -23.20 19.13
N LEU A 353 -6.95 -22.04 19.68
CA LEU A 353 -7.40 -20.88 18.91
C LEU A 353 -6.28 -20.36 18.00
N LYS A 354 -6.67 -20.02 16.78
CA LYS A 354 -5.76 -19.60 15.71
C LYS A 354 -5.81 -18.09 15.51
N TYR A 355 -4.68 -17.44 15.78
CA TYR A 355 -4.55 -15.99 15.74
C TYR A 355 -3.66 -15.54 14.59
N PHE A 356 -4.25 -14.84 13.62
CA PHE A 356 -3.55 -14.22 12.50
C PHE A 356 -3.58 -12.71 12.61
N LYS A 357 -2.53 -12.05 12.14
CA LYS A 357 -2.41 -10.59 12.25
C LYS A 357 -3.48 -9.83 11.45
N TYR A 358 -3.98 -10.38 10.33
CA TYR A 358 -5.07 -9.75 9.58
C TYR A 358 -6.38 -9.69 10.38
N ARG A 359 -6.58 -10.61 11.34
CA ARG A 359 -7.75 -10.61 12.24
C ARG A 359 -7.60 -9.61 13.39
N ASN A 360 -6.39 -9.50 13.92
CA ASN A 360 -6.07 -8.55 14.97
C ASN A 360 -4.70 -7.91 14.71
N PRO A 361 -4.68 -6.67 14.18
CA PRO A 361 -3.43 -5.95 13.84
C PRO A 361 -2.50 -5.68 15.02
N ASN A 362 -3.03 -5.73 16.26
CA ASN A 362 -2.24 -5.50 17.48
C ASN A 362 -1.46 -6.74 17.93
N LEU A 363 -1.65 -7.90 17.29
CA LEU A 363 -0.88 -9.10 17.61
C LEU A 363 0.59 -8.90 17.30
N THR A 364 1.42 -9.39 18.22
CA THR A 364 2.87 -9.43 18.06
C THR A 364 3.34 -10.87 17.86
N PHE A 365 4.41 -11.04 17.09
CA PHE A 365 5.05 -12.33 16.92
C PHE A 365 5.72 -12.77 18.21
N ILE A 366 5.44 -13.99 18.67
CA ILE A 366 6.01 -14.61 19.88
C ILE A 366 6.74 -15.89 19.46
N PRO A 367 8.09 -15.92 19.42
CA PRO A 367 8.86 -17.05 18.90
C PRO A 367 8.63 -18.38 19.59
N GLN A 368 8.22 -18.33 20.86
CA GLN A 368 7.97 -19.53 21.71
C GLN A 368 6.61 -20.16 21.42
N GLN A 369 5.71 -19.43 20.78
CA GLN A 369 4.37 -19.94 20.48
C GLN A 369 4.41 -20.90 19.29
N LYS A 370 3.46 -21.84 19.30
CA LYS A 370 3.23 -22.74 18.18
C LYS A 370 2.73 -21.95 16.97
N ILE A 371 3.36 -22.20 15.84
CA ILE A 371 3.05 -21.56 14.56
C ILE A 371 2.03 -22.41 13.80
N ILE A 372 1.11 -21.76 13.09
CA ILE A 372 0.24 -22.38 12.09
C ILE A 372 0.44 -21.68 10.74
N LEU A 373 0.59 -22.48 9.68
CA LEU A 373 0.61 -21.98 8.31
C LEU A 373 -0.80 -21.55 7.87
N HIS A 374 -0.87 -20.43 7.16
CA HIS A 374 -2.11 -19.95 6.59
C HIS A 374 -2.69 -20.98 5.59
N LYS A 375 -4.01 -21.15 5.59
CA LYS A 375 -4.72 -22.15 4.78
C LYS A 375 -4.43 -21.99 3.27
N GLY A 376 -4.21 -20.75 2.82
CA GLY A 376 -3.81 -20.44 1.44
C GLY A 376 -2.50 -21.09 0.99
N LEU A 377 -1.60 -21.45 1.91
CA LEU A 377 -0.33 -22.14 1.60
C LEU A 377 -0.46 -23.67 1.53
N TRP A 378 -1.51 -24.26 2.13
CA TRP A 378 -1.54 -25.70 2.34
C TRP A 378 -1.43 -26.51 1.06
N LYS A 379 -2.17 -26.10 0.01
CA LYS A 379 -2.17 -26.83 -1.27
C LYS A 379 -0.87 -26.65 -2.06
N ALA A 380 -0.21 -25.51 -1.96
CA ALA A 380 1.09 -25.29 -2.58
C ALA A 380 2.21 -26.08 -1.89
N LEU A 381 2.11 -26.25 -0.56
CA LEU A 381 3.07 -27.00 0.23
C LEU A 381 2.72 -28.49 0.40
N THR A 382 1.66 -28.96 -0.26
CA THR A 382 1.18 -30.37 -0.22
C THR A 382 0.87 -30.88 1.20
N LEU A 383 0.15 -30.03 2.02
CA LEU A 383 -0.18 -30.25 3.43
C LEU A 383 -1.63 -30.69 3.66
#